data_e1d54d485ea1ba328d8095cfa85ab767
#
_entry.id   e1d54d485ea1ba328d8095cfa85ab767
#
_cell.length_a   1.000
_cell.length_b   1.000
_cell.length_c   1.000
_cell.angle_alpha   90.00
_cell.angle_beta   90.00
_cell.angle_gamma   90.00
#
_symmetry.space_group_name_H-M   'P 1'
#
loop_
_entity.id
_entity.type
_entity.pdbx_description
1 polymer ?
#
loop_
_entity_poly.entity_id
_entity_poly.type
_entity_poly.pdbx_seq_one_letter_code
_entity_poly.pdbx_strand_id
1 'polypeptide(L)'
;MKTKITDTSNAINAGGRAEKWWKGKPVKSRSSSWTRNQDDVDLQSILQRYNLKGFEFGNWLNNNERYDRVLACEDSLAELSKIIGSKNLGIESLVGIAFGARGMSKAAAHYEPGYNMINITKMDGDGCLAHEYGHALDYNLGKYVDQNKRYNYLSGGRSVSKTLTGNQGGNLRNIMNELVDEASSMLNVRLDEYLDKKFGKNPKEENMRRAKARMQGSFMYWRYRHEIFARLFEQCCCYKLKQKQSSDMFLTSSWAFYTKSNAALFYWPEAEFKRLLPKMDKLIRVFKITLNIK
;
A
#
# COMPACT_ATOMS: atom_id res chain seq x y z
N MET A 1 -19.44 18.70 -22.21
CA MET A 1 -20.45 18.27 -21.23
C MET A 1 -19.69 17.57 -20.10
N LYS A 2 -19.59 18.17 -18.91
CA LYS A 2 -18.82 17.55 -17.81
C LYS A 2 -19.52 16.24 -17.42
N THR A 3 -18.85 15.13 -17.65
CA THR A 3 -19.34 13.82 -17.22
C THR A 3 -19.44 13.84 -15.71
N LYS A 4 -20.63 13.79 -15.16
CA LYS A 4 -20.81 13.62 -13.72
C LYS A 4 -20.13 12.30 -13.36
N ILE A 5 -19.17 12.33 -12.48
CA ILE A 5 -18.71 11.12 -11.84
C ILE A 5 -19.90 10.63 -11.01
N THR A 6 -20.72 9.84 -11.63
CA THR A 6 -21.78 9.13 -10.96
C THR A 6 -21.23 7.81 -10.51
N ASP A 7 -21.70 7.41 -9.40
CA ASP A 7 -21.54 6.13 -8.80
C ASP A 7 -21.82 5.01 -9.79
N THR A 8 -20.81 4.22 -10.05
CA THR A 8 -20.93 3.08 -10.95
C THR A 8 -21.16 1.76 -10.23
N SER A 9 -21.03 1.71 -8.92
CA SER A 9 -21.23 0.48 -8.18
C SER A 9 -21.83 0.67 -6.80
N ASN A 10 -21.28 1.54 -5.98
CA ASN A 10 -21.70 1.75 -4.60
C ASN A 10 -21.32 3.15 -4.12
N ALA A 11 -21.07 4.07 -5.03
CA ALA A 11 -20.73 5.40 -4.64
C ALA A 11 -21.91 6.06 -4.01
N ILE A 12 -21.73 6.47 -2.83
CA ILE A 12 -22.72 7.10 -2.02
C ILE A 12 -22.95 8.50 -2.58
N ASN A 13 -24.21 8.85 -2.73
CA ASN A 13 -24.62 10.17 -3.16
C ASN A 13 -23.88 11.27 -2.43
N ALA A 14 -23.39 12.22 -3.18
CA ALA A 14 -22.63 13.36 -2.68
C ALA A 14 -23.49 14.38 -1.93
N GLY A 15 -24.49 13.97 -1.22
CA GLY A 15 -25.25 14.85 -0.32
C GLY A 15 -24.46 15.32 0.90
N GLY A 16 -23.15 15.06 0.90
CA GLY A 16 -22.30 15.38 2.01
C GLY A 16 -21.88 16.84 2.09
N ARG A 17 -21.51 17.23 3.27
CA ARG A 17 -21.01 18.57 3.61
C ARG A 17 -19.67 18.82 2.91
N ALA A 18 -19.60 19.86 2.07
CA ALA A 18 -18.33 20.34 1.54
C ALA A 18 -17.47 20.87 2.69
N GLU A 19 -16.37 20.24 2.96
CA GLU A 19 -15.49 20.70 4.00
C GLU A 19 -14.58 21.82 3.52
N LYS A 20 -14.72 22.98 4.12
CA LYS A 20 -14.03 24.21 3.72
C LYS A 20 -12.50 24.10 3.76
N TRP A 21 -11.96 23.26 4.65
CA TRP A 21 -10.51 23.11 4.83
C TRP A 21 -9.84 22.34 3.70
N TRP A 22 -10.60 21.56 2.92
CA TRP A 22 -10.08 20.85 1.76
C TRP A 22 -9.90 21.76 0.54
N LYS A 23 -10.66 22.85 0.48
CA LYS A 23 -10.55 23.81 -0.63
C LYS A 23 -9.13 24.38 -0.66
N GLY A 24 -8.46 24.24 -1.80
CA GLY A 24 -7.12 24.78 -2.03
C GLY A 24 -5.95 23.92 -1.62
N LYS A 25 -6.17 22.71 -1.06
CA LYS A 25 -5.09 21.74 -0.95
C LYS A 25 -4.90 21.06 -2.30
N PRO A 26 -3.78 21.28 -2.98
CA PRO A 26 -3.52 20.55 -4.23
C PRO A 26 -3.47 19.06 -3.94
N VAL A 27 -4.03 18.24 -4.80
CA VAL A 27 -3.70 16.84 -4.86
C VAL A 27 -2.20 16.76 -5.09
N LYS A 28 -1.48 16.17 -4.15
CA LYS A 28 -0.02 16.23 -4.05
C LYS A 28 0.71 15.52 -5.16
N SER A 29 0.03 14.93 -6.11
CA SER A 29 0.71 14.15 -7.07
C SER A 29 0.23 14.35 -8.48
N ARG A 30 1.19 14.53 -9.34
CA ARG A 30 1.07 14.15 -10.74
C ARG A 30 2.43 13.65 -11.15
N SER A 31 2.47 12.51 -11.79
CA SER A 31 3.64 12.13 -12.55
C SER A 31 3.96 13.30 -13.51
N SER A 32 5.20 13.76 -13.49
CA SER A 32 5.66 14.92 -14.28
C SER A 32 5.45 14.79 -15.80
N SER A 33 4.94 13.67 -16.27
CA SER A 33 4.76 13.33 -17.69
C SER A 33 3.31 13.38 -18.18
N TRP A 34 2.33 13.74 -17.33
CA TRP A 34 0.92 13.73 -17.73
C TRP A 34 0.25 15.09 -17.54
N THR A 35 -0.10 15.73 -18.65
CA THR A 35 -1.07 16.83 -18.69
C THR A 35 -2.39 16.24 -19.20
N ARG A 36 -3.40 16.14 -18.36
CA ARG A 36 -4.76 15.78 -18.75
C ARG A 36 -5.72 16.93 -18.49
N ASN A 37 -6.70 17.08 -19.38
CA ASN A 37 -7.87 17.90 -19.12
C ASN A 37 -8.84 17.11 -18.21
N GLN A 38 -9.48 17.81 -17.26
CA GLN A 38 -10.53 17.22 -16.40
C GLN A 38 -11.70 16.63 -17.19
N ASP A 39 -11.88 17.07 -18.43
CA ASP A 39 -12.97 16.63 -19.31
C ASP A 39 -12.74 15.23 -19.91
N ASP A 40 -11.50 14.69 -19.79
CA ASP A 40 -11.12 13.39 -20.36
C ASP A 40 -11.28 12.22 -19.38
N VAL A 41 -11.84 12.46 -18.17
CA VAL A 41 -11.99 11.42 -17.16
C VAL A 41 -13.26 10.63 -17.41
N ASP A 42 -13.09 9.45 -17.98
CA ASP A 42 -14.14 8.44 -18.06
C ASP A 42 -13.91 7.35 -17.00
N LEU A 43 -14.75 7.37 -15.98
CA LEU A 43 -14.68 6.44 -14.85
C LEU A 43 -14.81 4.98 -15.31
N GLN A 44 -15.71 4.71 -16.25
CA GLN A 44 -15.90 3.35 -16.78
C GLN A 44 -14.67 2.86 -17.53
N SER A 45 -14.05 3.71 -18.30
CA SER A 45 -12.84 3.37 -19.02
C SER A 45 -11.66 3.08 -18.06
N ILE A 46 -11.57 3.77 -16.93
CA ILE A 46 -10.58 3.48 -15.88
C ILE A 46 -10.84 2.12 -15.25
N LEU A 47 -12.09 1.84 -14.86
CA LEU A 47 -12.47 0.56 -14.27
C LEU A 47 -12.14 -0.61 -15.21
N GLN A 48 -12.50 -0.48 -16.49
CA GLN A 48 -12.22 -1.50 -17.50
C GLN A 48 -10.71 -1.65 -17.76
N ARG A 49 -9.98 -0.53 -17.89
CA ARG A 49 -8.55 -0.52 -18.18
C ARG A 49 -7.72 -1.25 -17.14
N TYR A 50 -8.08 -1.08 -15.87
CA TYR A 50 -7.35 -1.68 -14.75
C TYR A 50 -8.10 -2.86 -14.13
N ASN A 51 -9.23 -3.27 -14.71
CA ASN A 51 -10.06 -4.35 -14.23
C ASN A 51 -10.45 -4.21 -12.76
N LEU A 52 -10.81 -2.97 -12.34
CA LEU A 52 -11.20 -2.65 -10.98
C LEU A 52 -12.65 -3.04 -10.69
N LYS A 53 -12.94 -3.39 -9.44
CA LYS A 53 -14.29 -3.64 -8.93
C LYS A 53 -15.18 -2.40 -9.03
N GLY A 54 -14.65 -1.23 -8.69
CA GLY A 54 -15.39 0.02 -8.65
C GLY A 54 -14.67 1.09 -7.83
N PHE A 55 -15.29 2.29 -7.82
CA PHE A 55 -14.93 3.38 -6.95
C PHE A 55 -16.06 3.69 -5.96
N GLU A 56 -15.70 4.02 -4.72
CA GLU A 56 -16.61 4.56 -3.72
C GLU A 56 -16.19 5.96 -3.30
N PHE A 57 -17.17 6.84 -3.06
CA PHE A 57 -16.91 8.22 -2.65
C PHE A 57 -17.64 8.55 -1.36
N GLY A 58 -16.94 9.13 -0.40
CA GLY A 58 -17.57 9.65 0.80
C GLY A 58 -18.52 10.81 0.53
N ASN A 59 -19.53 10.95 1.37
CA ASN A 59 -20.57 11.99 1.26
C ASN A 59 -20.03 13.43 1.34
N TRP A 60 -18.85 13.59 1.86
CA TRP A 60 -18.17 14.85 2.12
C TRP A 60 -17.16 15.27 1.04
N LEU A 61 -17.07 14.50 -0.06
CA LEU A 61 -16.36 14.87 -1.27
C LEU A 61 -17.33 15.54 -2.26
N ASN A 62 -17.03 16.78 -2.65
CA ASN A 62 -17.77 17.41 -3.76
C ASN A 62 -17.28 16.87 -5.12
N ASN A 63 -17.96 17.21 -6.20
CA ASN A 63 -17.64 16.67 -7.52
C ASN A 63 -16.23 17.01 -8.00
N ASN A 64 -15.73 18.23 -7.73
CA ASN A 64 -14.36 18.60 -8.12
C ASN A 64 -13.32 17.78 -7.37
N GLU A 65 -13.52 17.58 -6.06
CA GLU A 65 -12.64 16.74 -5.25
C GLU A 65 -12.64 15.29 -5.72
N ARG A 66 -13.79 14.77 -6.15
CA ARG A 66 -13.88 13.42 -6.73
C ARG A 66 -13.07 13.33 -8.02
N TYR A 67 -13.19 14.32 -8.91
CA TYR A 67 -12.41 14.38 -10.14
C TYR A 67 -10.92 14.40 -9.85
N ASP A 68 -10.47 15.27 -8.95
CA ASP A 68 -9.06 15.38 -8.59
C ASP A 68 -8.52 14.06 -8.02
N ARG A 69 -9.31 13.38 -7.20
CA ARG A 69 -8.93 12.08 -6.64
C ARG A 69 -8.85 10.98 -7.68
N VAL A 70 -9.80 10.92 -8.59
CA VAL A 70 -9.82 9.93 -9.66
C VAL A 70 -8.66 10.16 -10.62
N LEU A 71 -8.36 11.42 -10.98
CA LEU A 71 -7.22 11.74 -11.83
C LEU A 71 -5.89 11.33 -11.19
N ALA A 72 -5.66 11.73 -9.94
CA ALA A 72 -4.45 11.34 -9.22
C ALA A 72 -4.32 9.82 -9.09
N CYS A 73 -5.44 9.15 -8.80
CA CYS A 73 -5.47 7.70 -8.73
C CYS A 73 -5.18 7.05 -10.07
N GLU A 74 -5.74 7.54 -11.17
CA GLU A 74 -5.47 6.99 -12.51
C GLU A 74 -4.02 7.13 -12.92
N ASP A 75 -3.39 8.30 -12.67
CA ASP A 75 -1.97 8.50 -12.90
C ASP A 75 -1.15 7.48 -12.10
N SER A 76 -1.49 7.30 -10.82
CA SER A 76 -0.83 6.33 -9.95
C SER A 76 -1.05 4.87 -10.39
N LEU A 77 -2.25 4.52 -10.85
CA LEU A 77 -2.53 3.20 -11.42
C LEU A 77 -1.73 2.97 -12.71
N ALA A 78 -1.54 4.02 -13.53
CA ALA A 78 -0.71 3.93 -14.72
C ALA A 78 0.76 3.63 -14.37
N GLU A 79 1.34 4.32 -13.39
CA GLU A 79 2.70 4.03 -12.92
C GLU A 79 2.79 2.64 -12.26
N LEU A 80 1.82 2.29 -11.42
CA LEU A 80 1.76 0.98 -10.77
C LEU A 80 1.68 -0.16 -11.80
N SER A 81 0.87 0.03 -12.87
CA SER A 81 0.76 -0.96 -13.94
C SER A 81 2.08 -1.18 -14.69
N LYS A 82 2.87 -0.11 -14.89
CA LYS A 82 4.21 -0.20 -15.48
C LYS A 82 5.20 -0.90 -14.55
N ILE A 83 5.11 -0.63 -13.24
CA ILE A 83 5.97 -1.25 -12.23
C ILE A 83 5.71 -2.75 -12.14
N ILE A 84 4.45 -3.17 -12.10
CA ILE A 84 4.05 -4.58 -12.00
C ILE A 84 4.14 -5.28 -13.36
N GLY A 85 3.93 -4.55 -14.47
CA GLY A 85 3.86 -5.09 -15.82
C GLY A 85 2.52 -5.77 -16.13
N SER A 86 1.44 -5.34 -15.47
CA SER A 86 0.07 -5.79 -15.71
C SER A 86 -0.90 -4.62 -15.59
N LYS A 87 -1.95 -4.63 -16.38
CA LYS A 87 -3.11 -3.74 -16.25
C LYS A 87 -4.20 -4.33 -15.36
N ASN A 88 -4.15 -5.61 -15.02
CA ASN A 88 -5.12 -6.27 -14.15
C ASN A 88 -4.88 -5.91 -12.67
N LEU A 89 -4.92 -4.61 -12.35
CA LEU A 89 -4.68 -4.13 -10.99
C LEU A 89 -5.85 -4.40 -10.06
N GLY A 90 -7.04 -4.55 -10.60
CA GLY A 90 -8.23 -4.95 -9.84
C GLY A 90 -8.29 -6.43 -9.50
N ILE A 91 -7.31 -7.23 -9.95
CA ILE A 91 -7.25 -8.67 -9.70
C ILE A 91 -8.58 -9.32 -10.08
N GLU A 92 -8.91 -9.25 -11.38
CA GLU A 92 -10.15 -9.76 -11.93
C GLU A 92 -11.42 -9.13 -11.31
N SER A 93 -11.40 -7.83 -11.16
CA SER A 93 -12.51 -7.05 -10.60
C SER A 93 -12.84 -7.39 -9.13
N LEU A 94 -11.88 -7.92 -8.39
CA LEU A 94 -12.04 -8.14 -6.95
C LEU A 94 -11.76 -6.87 -6.14
N VAL A 95 -10.74 -6.07 -6.54
CA VAL A 95 -10.28 -4.92 -5.77
C VAL A 95 -10.89 -3.63 -6.28
N GLY A 96 -11.47 -2.86 -5.37
CA GLY A 96 -11.96 -1.51 -5.60
C GLY A 96 -11.19 -0.46 -4.79
N ILE A 97 -11.47 0.81 -5.07
CA ILE A 97 -10.83 1.94 -4.40
C ILE A 97 -11.92 2.89 -3.85
N ALA A 98 -11.75 3.30 -2.61
CA ALA A 98 -12.66 4.22 -1.95
C ALA A 98 -11.93 5.50 -1.51
N PHE A 99 -12.56 6.64 -1.72
CA PHE A 99 -12.05 7.96 -1.36
C PHE A 99 -12.91 8.56 -0.24
N GLY A 100 -12.40 8.56 0.97
CA GLY A 100 -13.08 9.11 2.13
C GLY A 100 -14.45 8.50 2.42
N ALA A 101 -14.77 7.34 1.87
CA ALA A 101 -16.06 6.68 2.03
C ALA A 101 -16.10 5.80 3.28
N ARG A 102 -14.97 5.22 3.62
CA ARG A 102 -14.85 4.22 4.68
C ARG A 102 -13.79 4.64 5.68
N GLY A 103 -14.04 4.43 6.92
CA GLY A 103 -13.05 4.58 7.97
C GLY A 103 -13.43 5.59 9.04
N MET A 104 -13.45 5.09 10.24
CA MET A 104 -13.48 5.86 11.48
C MET A 104 -12.16 5.76 12.22
N SER A 105 -11.14 5.18 11.61
CA SER A 105 -9.81 5.02 12.20
C SER A 105 -8.95 6.27 11.95
N LYS A 106 -7.92 6.44 12.76
CA LYS A 106 -6.89 7.48 12.56
C LYS A 106 -5.89 7.12 11.46
N ALA A 107 -6.12 6.04 10.72
CA ALA A 107 -5.24 5.62 9.64
C ALA A 107 -5.37 6.57 8.44
N ALA A 108 -4.27 6.88 7.80
CA ALA A 108 -4.22 7.68 6.58
C ALA A 108 -4.90 6.97 5.41
N ALA A 109 -4.71 5.67 5.33
CA ALA A 109 -5.38 4.76 4.40
C ALA A 109 -5.48 3.37 5.04
N HIS A 110 -6.26 2.48 4.47
CA HIS A 110 -6.29 1.06 4.86
C HIS A 110 -6.90 0.19 3.78
N TYR A 111 -6.40 -1.03 3.65
CA TYR A 111 -7.04 -2.08 2.87
C TYR A 111 -8.03 -2.87 3.75
N GLU A 112 -9.23 -3.06 3.24
CA GLU A 112 -10.30 -3.78 3.92
C GLU A 112 -10.58 -5.14 3.24
N PRO A 113 -10.01 -6.25 3.75
CA PRO A 113 -10.06 -7.55 3.08
C PRO A 113 -11.46 -8.10 2.88
N GLY A 114 -12.38 -7.84 3.83
CA GLY A 114 -13.77 -8.31 3.77
C GLY A 114 -14.54 -7.76 2.57
N TYR A 115 -14.21 -6.54 2.16
CA TYR A 115 -14.82 -5.86 1.01
C TYR A 115 -13.91 -5.81 -0.20
N ASN A 116 -12.65 -6.22 -0.07
CA ASN A 116 -11.61 -6.02 -1.09
C ASN A 116 -11.51 -4.57 -1.55
N MET A 117 -11.44 -3.65 -0.60
CA MET A 117 -11.48 -2.23 -0.87
C MET A 117 -10.25 -1.53 -0.30
N ILE A 118 -9.57 -0.76 -1.13
CA ILE A 118 -8.51 0.16 -0.73
C ILE A 118 -9.16 1.49 -0.36
N ASN A 119 -9.01 1.91 0.88
CA ASN A 119 -9.58 3.15 1.39
C ASN A 119 -8.50 4.22 1.53
N ILE A 120 -8.65 5.31 0.80
CA ILE A 120 -7.78 6.48 0.85
C ILE A 120 -8.54 7.58 1.59
N THR A 121 -8.02 8.04 2.74
CA THR A 121 -8.69 9.10 3.47
C THR A 121 -8.50 10.45 2.78
N LYS A 122 -9.40 11.38 3.08
CA LYS A 122 -9.37 12.72 2.49
C LYS A 122 -8.18 13.54 3.01
N MET A 123 -7.82 13.36 4.27
CA MET A 123 -6.82 14.22 4.94
C MET A 123 -5.38 13.84 4.63
N ASP A 124 -5.07 12.58 4.84
CA ASP A 124 -3.69 12.10 4.95
C ASP A 124 -3.41 10.89 4.04
N GLY A 125 -4.38 10.51 3.18
CA GLY A 125 -4.29 9.30 2.37
C GLY A 125 -3.36 9.39 1.15
N ASP A 126 -2.92 10.59 0.79
CA ASP A 126 -2.00 10.77 -0.33
C ASP A 126 -0.65 10.13 0.01
N GLY A 127 -0.09 9.38 -0.96
CA GLY A 127 1.16 8.65 -0.79
C GLY A 127 1.00 7.25 -0.21
N CYS A 128 -0.23 6.79 0.05
CA CYS A 128 -0.48 5.48 0.65
C CYS A 128 -0.96 4.41 -0.34
N LEU A 129 -1.27 4.77 -1.58
CA LEU A 129 -1.90 3.84 -2.52
C LEU A 129 -1.06 2.58 -2.75
N ALA A 130 0.26 2.69 -2.91
CA ALA A 130 1.12 1.52 -3.11
C ALA A 130 1.17 0.62 -1.88
N HIS A 131 1.15 1.19 -0.66
CA HIS A 131 1.09 0.43 0.58
C HIS A 131 -0.17 -0.43 0.65
N GLU A 132 -1.32 0.20 0.46
CA GLU A 132 -2.61 -0.49 0.54
C GLU A 132 -2.81 -1.48 -0.63
N TYR A 133 -2.25 -1.17 -1.79
CA TYR A 133 -2.22 -2.10 -2.90
C TYR A 133 -1.32 -3.31 -2.62
N GLY A 134 -0.23 -3.12 -1.89
CA GLY A 134 0.60 -4.21 -1.36
C GLY A 134 -0.23 -5.19 -0.51
N HIS A 135 -1.06 -4.66 0.40
CA HIS A 135 -2.00 -5.49 1.18
C HIS A 135 -3.03 -6.20 0.30
N ALA A 136 -3.56 -5.52 -0.73
CA ALA A 136 -4.51 -6.13 -1.65
C ALA A 136 -3.89 -7.28 -2.46
N LEU A 137 -2.65 -7.13 -2.94
CA LEU A 137 -1.89 -8.20 -3.59
C LEU A 137 -1.66 -9.37 -2.65
N ASP A 138 -1.16 -9.09 -1.45
CA ASP A 138 -0.83 -10.09 -0.44
C ASP A 138 -2.05 -10.96 -0.08
N TYR A 139 -3.19 -10.31 0.16
CA TYR A 139 -4.42 -10.99 0.53
C TYR A 139 -5.02 -11.80 -0.63
N ASN A 140 -5.17 -11.19 -1.80
CA ASN A 140 -5.85 -11.84 -2.91
C ASN A 140 -4.99 -12.94 -3.53
N LEU A 141 -3.68 -12.73 -3.68
CA LEU A 141 -2.79 -13.76 -4.21
C LEU A 141 -2.55 -14.88 -3.20
N GLY A 142 -2.62 -14.61 -1.90
CA GLY A 142 -2.61 -15.63 -0.87
C GLY A 142 -3.78 -16.62 -1.01
N LYS A 143 -4.96 -16.12 -1.34
CA LYS A 143 -6.14 -16.97 -1.60
C LYS A 143 -5.99 -17.86 -2.83
N TYR A 144 -5.37 -17.36 -3.90
CA TYR A 144 -5.13 -18.14 -5.12
C TYR A 144 -4.18 -19.30 -4.89
N VAL A 145 -3.21 -19.09 -4.01
CA VAL A 145 -2.15 -20.06 -3.77
C VAL A 145 -2.53 -21.08 -2.71
N ASP A 146 -3.44 -20.74 -1.82
CA ASP A 146 -3.89 -21.62 -0.74
C ASP A 146 -5.36 -22.04 -0.94
N GLN A 147 -5.56 -23.07 -1.71
CA GLN A 147 -6.88 -23.65 -1.98
C GLN A 147 -7.59 -24.13 -0.69
N ASN A 148 -6.86 -24.40 0.37
CA ASN A 148 -7.41 -24.84 1.65
C ASN A 148 -7.86 -23.70 2.57
N LYS A 149 -7.81 -22.43 2.12
CA LYS A 149 -8.25 -21.24 2.86
C LYS A 149 -7.58 -21.04 4.23
N ARG A 150 -6.49 -21.76 4.49
CA ARG A 150 -5.82 -21.74 5.80
C ARG A 150 -5.08 -20.43 6.06
N TYR A 151 -4.61 -19.78 4.99
CA TYR A 151 -3.85 -18.53 5.08
C TYR A 151 -4.36 -17.54 4.03
N ASN A 152 -5.05 -16.50 4.48
CA ASN A 152 -5.60 -15.49 3.59
C ASN A 152 -4.54 -14.55 2.98
N TYR A 153 -3.33 -14.53 3.53
CA TYR A 153 -2.24 -13.68 3.09
C TYR A 153 -1.07 -14.51 2.56
N LEU A 154 -0.51 -14.08 1.43
CA LEU A 154 0.66 -14.71 0.84
C LEU A 154 1.87 -14.63 1.78
N SER A 155 2.05 -13.47 2.44
CA SER A 155 3.11 -13.23 3.42
C SER A 155 2.95 -14.00 4.74
N GLY A 156 1.74 -14.42 5.08
CA GLY A 156 1.39 -14.99 6.38
C GLY A 156 0.63 -14.05 7.32
N GLY A 157 0.25 -12.87 6.86
CA GLY A 157 -0.61 -11.93 7.58
C GLY A 157 0.02 -11.39 8.87
N ARG A 158 -0.72 -11.43 9.96
CA ARG A 158 -0.29 -10.94 11.29
C ARG A 158 0.71 -11.84 12.01
N SER A 159 1.24 -12.87 11.35
CA SER A 159 2.34 -13.63 11.93
C SER A 159 3.61 -12.76 12.01
N VAL A 160 4.39 -12.97 13.04
CA VAL A 160 5.75 -12.42 13.20
C VAL A 160 6.81 -13.50 13.05
N SER A 161 6.39 -14.75 12.94
CA SER A 161 7.28 -15.92 12.88
C SER A 161 7.40 -16.46 11.46
N LYS A 162 8.51 -17.10 11.20
CA LYS A 162 8.90 -17.78 9.98
C LYS A 162 8.15 -19.11 9.84
N THR A 163 6.92 -19.15 9.36
CA THR A 163 6.18 -20.40 9.54
C THR A 163 5.31 -20.88 8.39
N LEU A 164 5.44 -20.32 7.23
CA LEU A 164 4.69 -20.87 6.11
C LEU A 164 5.61 -21.74 5.24
N THR A 165 6.27 -22.70 5.88
CA THR A 165 6.96 -23.78 5.20
C THR A 165 5.95 -24.90 4.94
N GLY A 166 5.57 -25.03 3.73
CA GLY A 166 4.77 -26.16 3.24
C GLY A 166 4.67 -26.07 1.74
N ASN A 167 4.50 -27.19 1.11
CA ASN A 167 4.24 -27.30 -0.33
C ASN A 167 2.92 -26.64 -0.76
N GLN A 168 2.23 -25.98 0.16
CA GLN A 168 1.01 -25.26 -0.07
C GLN A 168 1.37 -23.85 -0.53
N GLY A 169 1.13 -23.56 -1.77
CA GLY A 169 1.34 -22.26 -2.35
C GLY A 169 2.53 -22.14 -3.28
N GLY A 170 3.19 -23.22 -3.55
CA GLY A 170 4.19 -23.32 -4.61
C GLY A 170 5.27 -22.26 -4.56
N ASN A 171 5.75 -21.92 -5.73
CA ASN A 171 6.90 -21.04 -5.92
C ASN A 171 6.65 -19.58 -5.43
N LEU A 172 5.40 -19.08 -5.56
CA LEU A 172 5.05 -17.71 -5.20
C LEU A 172 5.17 -17.46 -3.68
N ARG A 173 4.65 -18.38 -2.85
CA ARG A 173 4.74 -18.27 -1.39
C ARG A 173 6.19 -18.39 -0.92
N ASN A 174 6.97 -19.25 -1.51
CA ASN A 174 8.40 -19.40 -1.16
C ASN A 174 9.18 -18.12 -1.45
N ILE A 175 8.96 -17.50 -2.61
CA ILE A 175 9.60 -16.24 -3.00
C ILE A 175 9.18 -15.12 -2.02
N MET A 176 7.90 -15.05 -1.66
CA MET A 176 7.39 -14.09 -0.67
C MET A 176 8.05 -14.31 0.70
N ASN A 177 8.14 -15.57 1.15
CA ASN A 177 8.77 -15.89 2.44
C ASN A 177 10.24 -15.50 2.48
N GLU A 178 11.02 -15.84 1.43
CA GLU A 178 12.44 -15.46 1.35
C GLU A 178 12.64 -13.95 1.45
N LEU A 179 11.78 -13.17 0.81
CA LEU A 179 11.84 -11.71 0.87
C LEU A 179 11.47 -11.18 2.26
N VAL A 180 10.32 -11.59 2.77
CA VAL A 180 9.77 -11.08 4.03
C VAL A 180 10.63 -11.53 5.23
N ASP A 181 11.18 -12.75 5.22
CA ASP A 181 12.04 -13.25 6.29
C ASP A 181 13.35 -12.46 6.37
N GLU A 182 14.00 -12.17 5.23
CA GLU A 182 15.22 -11.36 5.22
C GLU A 182 14.93 -9.92 5.67
N ALA A 183 13.88 -9.32 5.15
CA ALA A 183 13.46 -7.99 5.52
C ALA A 183 13.08 -7.87 7.01
N SER A 184 12.38 -8.88 7.54
CA SER A 184 12.02 -8.97 8.95
C SER A 184 13.26 -9.07 9.85
N SER A 185 14.23 -9.89 9.45
CA SER A 185 15.48 -10.02 10.19
C SER A 185 16.22 -8.68 10.31
N MET A 186 16.38 -7.95 9.20
CA MET A 186 17.00 -6.63 9.20
C MET A 186 16.25 -5.63 10.08
N LEU A 187 14.93 -5.60 9.98
CA LEU A 187 14.06 -4.72 10.76
C LEU A 187 14.19 -5.03 12.26
N ASN A 188 14.14 -6.30 12.64
CA ASN A 188 14.20 -6.71 14.04
C ASN A 188 15.52 -6.29 14.70
N VAL A 189 16.65 -6.50 14.03
CA VAL A 189 17.98 -6.07 14.51
C VAL A 189 17.96 -4.55 14.78
N ARG A 190 17.48 -3.76 13.83
CA ARG A 190 17.43 -2.30 13.94
C ARG A 190 16.52 -1.81 15.06
N LEU A 191 15.35 -2.44 15.22
CA LEU A 191 14.41 -2.08 16.29
C LEU A 191 14.98 -2.44 17.68
N ASP A 192 15.66 -3.57 17.80
CA ASP A 192 16.29 -4.00 19.04
C ASP A 192 17.49 -3.10 19.39
N GLU A 193 18.32 -2.75 18.41
CA GLU A 193 19.41 -1.77 18.60
C GLU A 193 18.89 -0.39 19.02
N TYR A 194 17.78 0.07 18.42
CA TYR A 194 17.12 1.31 18.79
C TYR A 194 16.64 1.28 20.26
N LEU A 195 16.01 0.18 20.68
CA LEU A 195 15.58 -0.02 22.06
C LEU A 195 16.75 -0.09 23.04
N ASP A 196 17.80 -0.80 22.67
CA ASP A 196 19.01 -0.95 23.49
C ASP A 196 19.75 0.39 23.65
N LYS A 197 19.82 1.18 22.58
CA LYS A 197 20.39 2.54 22.63
C LYS A 197 19.57 3.48 23.52
N LYS A 198 18.27 3.37 23.49
CA LYS A 198 17.36 4.27 24.21
C LYS A 198 17.24 3.94 25.69
N PHE A 199 17.20 2.67 26.05
CA PHE A 199 16.89 2.20 27.40
C PHE A 199 18.02 1.41 28.05
N GLY A 200 19.06 1.08 27.30
CA GLY A 200 20.09 0.13 27.71
C GLY A 200 19.71 -1.32 27.37
N LYS A 201 20.71 -2.17 27.16
CA LYS A 201 20.49 -3.58 26.82
C LYS A 201 19.75 -4.31 27.94
N ASN A 202 20.18 -4.12 29.17
CA ASN A 202 19.60 -4.68 30.38
C ASN A 202 19.38 -3.57 31.42
N PRO A 203 18.31 -2.77 31.30
CA PRO A 203 18.07 -1.67 32.23
C PRO A 203 17.85 -2.18 33.64
N LYS A 204 18.57 -1.62 34.62
CA LYS A 204 18.48 -2.04 36.03
C LYS A 204 17.24 -1.46 36.70
N GLU A 205 16.86 -0.23 36.34
CA GLU A 205 15.70 0.46 36.93
C GLU A 205 14.38 -0.11 36.37
N GLU A 206 13.45 -0.38 37.27
CA GLU A 206 12.14 -0.95 36.93
C GLU A 206 11.35 -0.07 35.95
N ASN A 207 11.41 1.25 36.14
CA ASN A 207 10.74 2.20 35.23
C ASN A 207 11.28 2.12 33.81
N MET A 208 12.60 1.96 33.65
CA MET A 208 13.25 1.80 32.35
C MET A 208 12.89 0.45 31.70
N ARG A 209 12.82 -0.62 32.49
CA ARG A 209 12.35 -1.94 32.00
C ARG A 209 10.93 -1.88 31.49
N ARG A 210 10.03 -1.26 32.24
CA ARG A 210 8.61 -1.07 31.83
C ARG A 210 8.49 -0.19 30.61
N ALA A 211 9.27 0.88 30.50
CA ALA A 211 9.25 1.77 29.33
C ALA A 211 9.77 1.04 28.07
N LYS A 212 10.85 0.26 28.18
CA LYS A 212 11.38 -0.59 27.10
C LYS A 212 10.32 -1.59 26.64
N ALA A 213 9.72 -2.35 27.55
CA ALA A 213 8.70 -3.34 27.24
C ALA A 213 7.46 -2.73 26.55
N ARG A 214 7.00 -1.55 27.02
CA ARG A 214 5.89 -0.82 26.40
C ARG A 214 6.20 -0.42 24.98
N MET A 215 7.40 0.13 24.74
CA MET A 215 7.83 0.53 23.38
C MET A 215 8.02 -0.67 22.48
N GLN A 216 8.59 -1.76 22.99
CA GLN A 216 8.71 -3.03 22.26
C GLN A 216 7.32 -3.56 21.86
N GLY A 217 6.33 -3.48 22.73
CA GLY A 217 4.94 -3.82 22.42
C GLY A 217 4.36 -2.95 21.29
N SER A 218 4.67 -1.65 21.29
CA SER A 218 4.21 -0.74 20.21
C SER A 218 4.85 -1.04 18.86
N PHE A 219 5.98 -1.73 18.83
CA PHE A 219 6.65 -2.14 17.58
C PHE A 219 6.08 -3.43 16.98
N MET A 220 5.20 -4.14 17.69
CA MET A 220 4.62 -5.40 17.19
C MET A 220 3.88 -5.23 15.87
N TYR A 221 3.11 -4.15 15.72
CA TYR A 221 2.43 -3.84 14.47
C TYR A 221 3.41 -3.81 13.28
N TRP A 222 4.53 -3.14 13.43
CA TRP A 222 5.54 -3.00 12.38
C TRP A 222 6.27 -4.30 12.04
N ARG A 223 6.18 -5.31 12.91
CA ARG A 223 6.79 -6.63 12.74
C ARG A 223 5.85 -7.64 12.07
N TYR A 224 4.56 -7.31 11.87
CA TYR A 224 3.67 -8.19 11.14
C TYR A 224 4.11 -8.36 9.70
N ARG A 225 4.07 -9.59 9.20
CA ARG A 225 4.58 -9.96 7.88
C ARG A 225 3.90 -9.22 6.75
N HIS A 226 2.57 -9.05 6.82
CA HIS A 226 1.83 -8.26 5.81
C HIS A 226 2.22 -6.79 5.81
N GLU A 227 2.53 -6.21 6.97
CA GLU A 227 3.01 -4.84 7.09
C GLU A 227 4.44 -4.67 6.56
N ILE A 228 5.29 -5.67 6.78
CA ILE A 228 6.64 -5.71 6.21
C ILE A 228 6.56 -5.75 4.69
N PHE A 229 5.72 -6.62 4.13
CA PHE A 229 5.56 -6.71 2.69
C PHE A 229 4.98 -5.43 2.09
N ALA A 230 3.91 -4.88 2.65
CA ALA A 230 3.28 -3.65 2.15
C ALA A 230 4.27 -2.46 2.11
N ARG A 231 5.08 -2.29 3.16
CA ARG A 231 6.13 -1.25 3.21
C ARG A 231 7.27 -1.51 2.22
N LEU A 232 7.68 -2.75 2.02
CA LEU A 232 8.67 -3.10 1.00
C LEU A 232 8.15 -2.80 -0.40
N PHE A 233 6.90 -3.13 -0.66
CA PHE A 233 6.27 -2.90 -1.95
C PHE A 233 6.14 -1.40 -2.24
N GLU A 234 5.67 -0.63 -1.28
CA GLU A 234 5.59 0.83 -1.33
C GLU A 234 6.97 1.46 -1.60
N GLN A 235 7.98 1.07 -0.82
CA GLN A 235 9.35 1.56 -0.97
C GLN A 235 9.94 1.16 -2.33
N CYS A 236 9.59 -0.02 -2.84
CA CYS A 236 9.99 -0.47 -4.17
C CYS A 236 9.36 0.38 -5.28
N CYS A 237 8.08 0.70 -5.17
CA CYS A 237 7.41 1.61 -6.12
C CYS A 237 8.11 2.97 -6.15
N CYS A 238 8.37 3.56 -4.99
CA CYS A 238 9.09 4.82 -4.88
C CYS A 238 10.50 4.73 -5.49
N TYR A 239 11.24 3.67 -5.21
CA TYR A 239 12.59 3.46 -5.75
C TYR A 239 12.58 3.36 -7.29
N LYS A 240 11.62 2.60 -7.87
CA LYS A 240 11.49 2.46 -9.32
C LYS A 240 11.09 3.78 -10.01
N LEU A 241 10.25 4.60 -9.37
CA LEU A 241 9.96 5.95 -9.85
C LEU A 241 11.21 6.84 -9.80
N LYS A 242 11.94 6.83 -8.69
CA LYS A 242 13.21 7.57 -8.54
C LYS A 242 14.22 7.19 -9.63
N GLN A 243 14.34 5.91 -9.98
CA GLN A 243 15.22 5.43 -11.06
C GLN A 243 14.85 6.04 -12.42
N LYS A 244 13.59 6.35 -12.64
CA LYS A 244 13.07 7.02 -13.86
C LYS A 244 13.08 8.54 -13.75
N GLN A 245 13.68 9.11 -12.69
CA GLN A 245 13.63 10.55 -12.38
C GLN A 245 12.18 11.08 -12.30
N SER A 246 11.27 10.25 -11.85
CA SER A 246 9.85 10.54 -11.68
C SER A 246 9.44 10.42 -10.21
N SER A 247 8.32 11.01 -9.86
CA SER A 247 7.69 10.88 -8.55
C SER A 247 6.18 10.89 -8.70
N ASP A 248 5.52 10.16 -7.83
CA ASP A 248 4.06 10.14 -7.73
C ASP A 248 3.69 10.14 -6.23
N MET A 249 3.30 11.33 -5.76
CA MET A 249 3.04 11.56 -4.33
C MET A 249 1.66 11.06 -3.88
N PHE A 250 0.81 10.63 -4.79
CA PHE A 250 -0.42 9.92 -4.46
C PHE A 250 -0.17 8.41 -4.34
N LEU A 251 0.74 7.88 -5.17
CA LEU A 251 1.14 6.47 -5.14
C LEU A 251 2.00 6.15 -3.93
N THR A 252 3.05 6.95 -3.69
CA THR A 252 4.04 6.73 -2.63
C THR A 252 4.47 8.04 -1.99
N SER A 253 4.98 7.98 -0.76
CA SER A 253 5.72 9.09 -0.18
C SER A 253 7.06 9.31 -0.90
N SER A 254 7.78 10.37 -0.52
CA SER A 254 9.10 10.67 -1.10
C SER A 254 10.18 9.68 -0.61
N TRP A 255 11.23 9.48 -1.40
CA TRP A 255 12.38 8.66 -0.95
C TRP A 255 13.00 9.17 0.34
N ALA A 256 13.00 10.50 0.55
CA ALA A 256 13.48 11.09 1.79
C ALA A 256 12.62 10.70 3.01
N PHE A 257 11.32 10.49 2.82
CA PHE A 257 10.44 9.98 3.87
C PHE A 257 10.92 8.63 4.39
N TYR A 258 11.23 7.70 3.49
CA TYR A 258 11.65 6.35 3.86
C TYR A 258 13.05 6.27 4.43
N THR A 259 13.92 7.26 4.16
CA THR A 259 15.34 7.17 4.49
C THR A 259 15.82 8.20 5.52
N LYS A 260 15.09 9.28 5.75
CA LYS A 260 15.52 10.41 6.57
C LYS A 260 14.50 10.87 7.61
N SER A 261 13.23 10.47 7.52
CA SER A 261 12.21 10.86 8.49
C SER A 261 12.22 9.95 9.73
N ASN A 262 11.38 10.28 10.72
CA ASN A 262 11.15 9.40 11.87
C ASN A 262 10.57 8.02 11.45
N ALA A 263 9.90 7.94 10.32
CA ALA A 263 9.40 6.69 9.76
C ALA A 263 10.52 5.79 9.24
N ALA A 264 11.71 6.34 8.94
CA ALA A 264 12.86 5.58 8.44
C ALA A 264 13.29 4.43 9.36
N LEU A 265 12.97 4.50 10.65
CA LEU A 265 13.21 3.41 11.60
C LEU A 265 12.52 2.10 11.15
N PHE A 266 11.37 2.21 10.49
CA PHE A 266 10.52 1.10 10.07
C PHE A 266 10.67 0.71 8.60
N TYR A 267 11.49 1.44 7.84
CA TYR A 267 11.80 1.18 6.43
C TYR A 267 13.26 0.75 6.27
N TRP A 268 13.64 0.31 5.10
CA TRP A 268 14.98 -0.20 4.83
C TRP A 268 15.88 0.91 4.28
N PRO A 269 17.01 1.22 4.93
CA PRO A 269 18.03 2.11 4.38
C PRO A 269 18.44 1.64 2.97
N GLU A 270 18.94 2.55 2.14
CA GLU A 270 19.21 2.26 0.73
C GLU A 270 20.11 1.03 0.52
N ALA A 271 21.12 0.82 1.37
CA ALA A 271 22.00 -0.33 1.28
C ALA A 271 21.27 -1.65 1.55
N GLU A 272 20.44 -1.71 2.60
CA GLU A 272 19.63 -2.89 2.91
C GLU A 272 18.57 -3.10 1.84
N PHE A 273 17.90 -2.03 1.41
CA PHE A 273 16.86 -2.10 0.39
C PHE A 273 17.41 -2.66 -0.94
N LYS A 274 18.61 -2.23 -1.37
CA LYS A 274 19.28 -2.76 -2.57
C LYS A 274 19.57 -4.26 -2.48
N ARG A 275 19.80 -4.80 -1.29
CA ARG A 275 19.96 -6.25 -1.08
C ARG A 275 18.63 -7.01 -1.26
N LEU A 276 17.53 -6.40 -0.87
CA LEU A 276 16.18 -6.98 -1.01
C LEU A 276 15.60 -6.85 -2.43
N LEU A 277 16.07 -5.87 -3.20
CA LEU A 277 15.53 -5.52 -4.51
C LEU A 277 15.50 -6.70 -5.50
N PRO A 278 16.53 -7.55 -5.65
CA PRO A 278 16.47 -8.70 -6.56
C PRO A 278 15.35 -9.68 -6.22
N LYS A 279 15.07 -9.90 -4.93
CA LYS A 279 13.98 -10.77 -4.48
C LYS A 279 12.62 -10.11 -4.73
N MET A 280 12.52 -8.80 -4.50
CA MET A 280 11.32 -8.04 -4.84
C MET A 280 11.05 -8.07 -6.36
N ASP A 281 12.08 -7.89 -7.20
CA ASP A 281 11.93 -7.97 -8.65
C ASP A 281 11.53 -9.38 -9.12
N LYS A 282 12.05 -10.42 -8.48
CA LYS A 282 11.62 -11.79 -8.74
C LYS A 282 10.13 -11.96 -8.39
N LEU A 283 9.69 -11.45 -7.25
CA LEU A 283 8.29 -11.50 -6.82
C LEU A 283 7.37 -10.73 -7.77
N ILE A 284 7.75 -9.52 -8.18
CA ILE A 284 6.99 -8.71 -9.15
C ILE A 284 6.87 -9.43 -10.49
N ARG A 285 7.91 -10.10 -10.99
CA ARG A 285 7.82 -10.91 -12.20
C ARG A 285 6.79 -12.02 -12.08
N VAL A 286 6.71 -12.69 -10.94
CA VAL A 286 5.70 -13.73 -10.71
C VAL A 286 4.31 -13.10 -10.58
N PHE A 287 4.15 -11.95 -9.92
CA PHE A 287 2.88 -11.21 -9.90
C PHE A 287 2.42 -10.86 -11.31
N LYS A 288 3.33 -10.36 -12.17
CA LYS A 288 3.02 -10.08 -13.58
C LYS A 288 2.45 -11.30 -14.28
N ILE A 289 3.09 -12.46 -14.11
CA ILE A 289 2.62 -13.73 -14.74
C ILE A 289 1.24 -14.08 -14.18
N THR A 290 1.09 -14.11 -12.85
CA THR A 290 -0.15 -14.49 -12.18
C THR A 290 -1.33 -13.60 -12.56
N LEU A 291 -1.11 -12.28 -12.64
CA LEU A 291 -2.15 -11.30 -12.98
C LEU A 291 -2.50 -11.29 -14.47
N ASN A 292 -1.66 -11.82 -15.35
CA ASN A 292 -1.89 -11.87 -16.80
C ASN A 292 -2.31 -13.27 -17.29
N ILE A 293 -2.42 -14.25 -16.42
CA ILE A 293 -3.05 -15.54 -16.76
C ILE A 293 -4.55 -15.30 -16.92
N LYS A 294 -5.06 -15.55 -18.11
CA LYS A 294 -6.48 -15.50 -18.43
C LYS A 294 -7.15 -16.83 -18.09
#